data_3266c6a1936453cf4e33018e6a236a06
#
_entry.id   3266c6a1936453cf4e33018e6a236a06
#
_cell.length_a   1.000
_cell.length_b   1.000
_cell.length_c   1.000
_cell.angle_alpha   90.00
_cell.angle_beta   90.00
_cell.angle_gamma   90.00
#
_symmetry.space_group_name_H-M   'P 1'
#
loop_
_entity.id
_entity.type
_entity.pdbx_description
1 polymer ?
#
loop_
_entity_poly.entity_id
_entity_poly.type
_entity_poly.pdbx_seq_one_letter_code
_entity_poly.pdbx_strand_id
1 'polypeptide(L)'
;STSMDKEKKSKKNPKCKIQCYHSNTFDVSDHKNWLIHLEEEGFVVLHNIISSEDAELATEMFKKEFCAVSPRFNWEDKNTWLPDNCPMIWNKSSVVYNGFGQSDSNWFIRTNSYTKQAFSYIYGTDDLVTSFAGLSLFFCDTQKSTSWLHQDQRPSDDRLSVQAVLNILPCNEFDAGFICVPKSHKTYIPSDAKTDWM
;
A
#
# COMPACT_ATOMS: atom_id res chain seq x y z
N SER A 1 -36.89 7.31 -44.37
CA SER A 1 -36.07 7.63 -43.18
C SER A 1 -35.70 6.35 -42.46
N THR A 2 -34.51 5.88 -42.71
CA THR A 2 -33.95 4.64 -42.16
C THR A 2 -32.96 5.02 -41.06
N SER A 3 -33.29 4.67 -39.83
CA SER A 3 -32.40 4.81 -38.67
C SER A 3 -31.35 3.68 -38.70
N MET A 4 -30.09 4.04 -38.79
CA MET A 4 -28.98 3.14 -38.65
C MET A 4 -28.62 3.02 -37.15
N ASP A 5 -29.03 1.93 -36.53
CA ASP A 5 -28.54 1.52 -35.23
C ASP A 5 -27.05 1.14 -35.31
N LYS A 6 -26.18 1.96 -34.72
CA LYS A 6 -24.77 1.63 -34.50
C LYS A 6 -24.62 0.80 -33.25
N GLU A 7 -24.58 -0.51 -33.38
CA GLU A 7 -24.11 -1.42 -32.33
C GLU A 7 -22.68 -1.05 -31.91
N LYS A 8 -22.53 -0.47 -30.73
CA LYS A 8 -21.25 -0.35 -30.06
C LYS A 8 -20.84 -1.73 -29.53
N LYS A 9 -20.05 -2.47 -30.29
CA LYS A 9 -19.35 -3.65 -29.77
C LYS A 9 -18.39 -3.21 -28.68
N SER A 10 -18.73 -3.47 -27.43
CA SER A 10 -17.81 -3.34 -26.30
C SER A 10 -16.68 -4.37 -26.50
N LYS A 11 -15.48 -3.88 -26.76
CA LYS A 11 -14.29 -4.72 -26.71
C LYS A 11 -14.12 -5.19 -25.26
N LYS A 12 -14.44 -6.45 -24.96
CA LYS A 12 -14.11 -7.08 -23.69
C LYS A 12 -12.59 -7.08 -23.59
N ASN A 13 -12.02 -6.31 -22.70
CA ASN A 13 -10.61 -6.40 -22.35
C ASN A 13 -10.32 -7.85 -21.92
N PRO A 14 -9.23 -8.47 -22.40
CA PRO A 14 -8.84 -9.77 -21.92
C PRO A 14 -8.68 -9.70 -20.41
N LYS A 15 -9.34 -10.59 -19.69
CA LYS A 15 -9.18 -10.70 -18.23
C LYS A 15 -7.72 -11.04 -17.98
N CYS A 16 -6.95 -10.07 -17.52
CA CYS A 16 -5.60 -10.31 -17.04
C CYS A 16 -5.72 -11.28 -15.85
N LYS A 17 -5.18 -12.47 -16.00
CA LYS A 17 -5.05 -13.41 -14.89
C LYS A 17 -3.88 -12.91 -14.06
N ILE A 18 -4.17 -12.34 -12.90
CA ILE A 18 -3.13 -12.01 -11.93
C ILE A 18 -2.55 -13.35 -11.49
N GLN A 19 -1.29 -13.55 -11.78
CA GLN A 19 -0.55 -14.71 -11.32
C GLN A 19 0.23 -14.28 -10.09
N CYS A 20 -0.11 -14.84 -8.94
CA CYS A 20 0.65 -14.60 -7.72
C CYS A 20 1.99 -15.32 -7.82
N TYR A 21 3.07 -14.58 -7.66
CA TYR A 21 4.42 -15.11 -7.55
C TYR A 21 4.87 -14.98 -6.11
N HIS A 22 5.52 -16.01 -5.60
CA HIS A 22 6.28 -15.87 -4.36
C HIS A 22 7.55 -15.09 -4.69
N SER A 23 7.65 -13.88 -4.15
CA SER A 23 8.88 -13.10 -4.25
C SER A 23 9.95 -13.66 -3.34
N ASN A 24 11.22 -13.52 -3.74
CA ASN A 24 12.32 -13.66 -2.81
C ASN A 24 12.16 -12.64 -1.67
N THR A 25 12.45 -13.08 -0.45
CA THR A 25 12.46 -12.22 0.73
C THR A 25 13.89 -12.10 1.26
N PHE A 26 14.21 -10.95 1.80
CA PHE A 26 15.56 -10.66 2.30
C PHE A 26 15.50 -10.17 3.74
N ASP A 27 16.56 -10.43 4.49
CA ASP A 27 16.79 -9.76 5.76
C ASP A 27 17.33 -8.35 5.52
N VAL A 28 16.94 -7.38 6.35
CA VAL A 28 17.38 -5.99 6.20
C VAL A 28 18.90 -5.84 6.22
N SER A 29 19.60 -6.71 6.95
CA SER A 29 21.07 -6.72 7.02
C SER A 29 21.74 -7.14 5.72
N ASP A 30 21.05 -7.89 4.86
CA ASP A 30 21.57 -8.31 3.54
C ASP A 30 21.38 -7.19 2.48
N HIS A 31 21.70 -5.95 2.87
CA HIS A 31 21.40 -4.77 2.07
C HIS A 31 22.07 -4.78 0.69
N LYS A 32 23.22 -5.42 0.53
CA LYS A 32 23.89 -5.49 -0.77
C LYS A 32 23.07 -6.24 -1.81
N ASN A 33 22.48 -7.37 -1.42
CA ASN A 33 21.71 -8.20 -2.34
C ASN A 33 20.30 -7.62 -2.58
N TRP A 34 19.63 -7.16 -1.54
CA TRP A 34 18.27 -6.65 -1.75
C TRP A 34 18.25 -5.27 -2.43
N LEU A 35 19.29 -4.43 -2.31
CA LEU A 35 19.39 -3.19 -3.10
C LEU A 35 19.53 -3.49 -4.59
N ILE A 36 20.34 -4.49 -4.96
CA ILE A 36 20.45 -4.95 -6.35
C ILE A 36 19.09 -5.44 -6.85
N HIS A 37 18.39 -6.24 -6.05
CA HIS A 37 17.06 -6.74 -6.40
C HIS A 37 16.04 -5.60 -6.56
N LEU A 38 16.06 -4.60 -5.66
CA LEU A 38 15.20 -3.42 -5.76
C LEU A 38 15.48 -2.63 -7.05
N GLU A 39 16.75 -2.44 -7.41
CA GLU A 39 17.13 -1.75 -8.64
C GLU A 39 16.72 -2.53 -9.90
N GLU A 40 16.85 -3.85 -9.87
CA GLU A 40 16.53 -4.71 -11.01
C GLU A 40 15.03 -4.89 -11.20
N GLU A 41 14.29 -5.17 -10.14
CA GLU A 41 12.88 -5.55 -10.20
C GLU A 41 11.91 -4.40 -9.90
N GLY A 42 12.37 -3.32 -9.24
CA GLY A 42 11.55 -2.17 -8.84
C GLY A 42 10.76 -2.38 -7.56
N PHE A 43 10.96 -3.50 -6.90
CA PHE A 43 10.40 -3.80 -5.59
C PHE A 43 11.31 -4.79 -4.84
N VAL A 44 11.15 -4.82 -3.52
CA VAL A 44 11.78 -5.83 -2.66
C VAL A 44 10.87 -6.15 -1.48
N VAL A 45 10.93 -7.38 -1.00
CA VAL A 45 10.23 -7.81 0.21
C VAL A 45 11.27 -8.08 1.29
N LEU A 46 11.21 -7.30 2.36
CA LEU A 46 12.06 -7.46 3.53
C LEU A 46 11.28 -8.14 4.66
N HIS A 47 11.88 -9.13 5.28
CA HIS A 47 11.30 -9.79 6.46
C HIS A 47 11.96 -9.30 7.75
N ASN A 48 11.34 -9.58 8.88
CA ASN A 48 11.83 -9.23 10.23
C ASN A 48 12.06 -7.73 10.46
N ILE A 49 11.33 -6.87 9.74
CA ILE A 49 11.39 -5.41 9.91
C ILE A 49 10.78 -4.96 11.24
N ILE A 50 9.82 -5.73 11.75
CA ILE A 50 9.16 -5.45 13.02
C ILE A 50 9.06 -6.77 13.82
N SER A 51 9.22 -6.70 15.13
CA SER A 51 8.99 -7.87 16.01
C SER A 51 7.50 -8.18 16.10
N SER A 52 7.17 -9.40 16.51
CA SER A 52 5.76 -9.77 16.75
C SER A 52 5.13 -8.90 17.83
N GLU A 53 5.90 -8.61 18.89
CA GLU A 53 5.47 -7.78 20.00
C GLU A 53 5.19 -6.35 19.58
N ASP A 54 6.06 -5.78 18.74
CA ASP A 54 5.86 -4.41 18.19
C ASP A 54 4.70 -4.38 17.19
N ALA A 55 4.49 -5.43 16.41
CA ALA A 55 3.35 -5.53 15.49
C ALA A 55 2.01 -5.61 16.28
N GLU A 56 1.97 -6.37 17.36
CA GLU A 56 0.83 -6.41 18.27
C GLU A 56 0.58 -5.06 18.92
N LEU A 57 1.62 -4.39 19.42
CA LEU A 57 1.52 -3.06 20.01
C LEU A 57 1.00 -2.04 19.00
N ALA A 58 1.56 -2.02 17.78
CA ALA A 58 1.10 -1.13 16.71
C ALA A 58 -0.39 -1.38 16.37
N THR A 59 -0.80 -2.65 16.36
CA THR A 59 -2.19 -3.04 16.12
C THR A 59 -3.13 -2.52 17.22
N GLU A 60 -2.76 -2.64 18.47
CA GLU A 60 -3.58 -2.15 19.58
C GLU A 60 -3.63 -0.61 19.63
N MET A 61 -2.51 0.07 19.35
CA MET A 61 -2.49 1.53 19.21
C MET A 61 -3.45 1.96 18.09
N PHE A 62 -3.37 1.33 16.92
CA PHE A 62 -4.26 1.62 15.79
C PHE A 62 -5.73 1.37 16.14
N LYS A 63 -6.08 0.24 16.75
CA LYS A 63 -7.45 -0.07 17.15
C LYS A 63 -8.02 1.01 18.08
N LYS A 64 -7.25 1.46 19.06
CA LYS A 64 -7.63 2.52 19.98
C LYS A 64 -7.87 3.85 19.24
N GLU A 65 -6.95 4.24 18.37
CA GLU A 65 -7.05 5.48 17.59
C GLU A 65 -8.25 5.43 16.65
N PHE A 66 -8.49 4.29 16.00
CA PHE A 66 -9.62 4.09 15.10
C PHE A 66 -10.97 4.22 15.84
N CYS A 67 -11.12 3.58 17.00
CA CYS A 67 -12.32 3.70 17.81
C CYS A 67 -12.58 5.11 18.33
N ALA A 68 -11.52 5.88 18.60
CA ALA A 68 -11.66 7.26 19.06
C ALA A 68 -12.37 8.17 18.03
N VAL A 69 -12.18 7.89 16.73
CA VAL A 69 -12.84 8.63 15.62
C VAL A 69 -14.03 7.89 15.01
N SER A 70 -14.26 6.65 15.42
CA SER A 70 -15.34 5.77 14.94
C SER A 70 -16.08 5.18 16.14
N PRO A 71 -16.79 5.96 16.95
CA PRO A 71 -17.33 5.53 18.24
C PRO A 71 -18.43 4.45 18.14
N ARG A 72 -19.00 4.24 16.97
CA ARG A 72 -19.99 3.18 16.71
C ARG A 72 -19.35 1.87 16.24
N PHE A 73 -18.05 1.86 15.99
CA PHE A 73 -17.32 0.68 15.56
C PHE A 73 -16.77 -0.08 16.77
N ASN A 74 -16.89 -1.39 16.76
CA ASN A 74 -16.34 -2.28 17.80
C ASN A 74 -15.61 -3.44 17.13
N TRP A 75 -14.31 -3.59 17.42
CA TRP A 75 -13.48 -4.66 16.89
C TRP A 75 -13.98 -6.07 17.26
N GLU A 76 -14.64 -6.21 18.39
CA GLU A 76 -15.16 -7.49 18.90
C GLU A 76 -16.58 -7.83 18.37
N ASP A 77 -17.25 -6.88 17.70
CA ASP A 77 -18.59 -7.08 17.15
C ASP A 77 -18.64 -6.77 15.65
N LYS A 78 -18.55 -7.83 14.84
CA LYS A 78 -18.59 -7.73 13.37
C LYS A 78 -19.85 -7.07 12.82
N ASN A 79 -20.96 -7.06 13.56
CA ASN A 79 -22.18 -6.37 13.13
C ASN A 79 -21.99 -4.85 13.09
N THR A 80 -20.99 -4.32 13.77
CA THR A 80 -20.64 -2.90 13.74
C THR A 80 -19.71 -2.52 12.61
N TRP A 81 -19.17 -3.47 11.86
CA TRP A 81 -18.20 -3.25 10.77
C TRP A 81 -18.91 -2.79 9.49
N LEU A 82 -19.65 -1.71 9.60
CA LEU A 82 -20.43 -1.12 8.52
C LEU A 82 -19.73 0.15 8.00
N PRO A 83 -19.86 0.47 6.71
CA PRO A 83 -19.30 1.68 6.14
C PRO A 83 -19.66 2.96 6.91
N ASP A 84 -20.88 3.07 7.38
CA ASP A 84 -21.38 4.22 8.16
C ASP A 84 -20.75 4.33 9.56
N ASN A 85 -20.19 3.26 10.08
CA ASN A 85 -19.45 3.22 11.33
C ASN A 85 -17.94 3.41 11.12
N CYS A 86 -17.48 3.38 9.89
CA CYS A 86 -16.08 3.55 9.49
C CYS A 86 -15.92 4.78 8.58
N PRO A 87 -16.20 6.01 9.07
CA PRO A 87 -16.32 7.21 8.22
C PRO A 87 -15.00 7.61 7.56
N MET A 88 -13.93 6.98 7.93
CA MET A 88 -12.57 7.42 7.63
C MET A 88 -11.91 6.66 6.49
N ILE A 89 -12.62 5.71 5.88
CA ILE A 89 -12.04 4.86 4.84
C ILE A 89 -12.23 5.51 3.47
N TRP A 90 -11.12 5.96 2.89
CA TRP A 90 -11.05 6.39 1.50
C TRP A 90 -10.90 5.17 0.59
N ASN A 91 -11.62 5.17 -0.54
CA ASN A 91 -11.53 4.13 -1.56
C ASN A 91 -11.64 2.69 -1.01
N LYS A 92 -12.49 2.51 0.01
CA LYS A 92 -12.85 1.22 0.64
C LYS A 92 -11.75 0.55 1.49
N SER A 93 -10.55 1.09 1.58
CA SER A 93 -9.47 0.43 2.32
C SER A 93 -8.48 1.38 3.00
N SER A 94 -8.35 2.61 2.53
CA SER A 94 -7.30 3.51 3.02
C SER A 94 -7.82 4.45 4.10
N VAL A 95 -7.21 4.43 5.27
CA VAL A 95 -7.48 5.34 6.38
C VAL A 95 -6.49 6.50 6.30
N VAL A 96 -6.91 7.61 5.68
CA VAL A 96 -6.05 8.78 5.41
C VAL A 96 -6.56 10.07 6.03
N TYR A 97 -7.79 10.06 6.55
CA TYR A 97 -8.43 11.25 7.14
C TYR A 97 -8.18 11.37 8.64
N ASN A 98 -8.65 12.44 9.25
CA ASN A 98 -8.63 12.73 10.70
C ASN A 98 -7.25 12.62 11.34
N GLY A 99 -6.21 12.94 10.59
CA GLY A 99 -4.86 12.95 11.13
C GLY A 99 -4.21 11.57 11.25
N PHE A 100 -4.82 10.50 10.75
CA PHE A 100 -4.23 9.15 10.83
C PHE A 100 -2.81 9.07 10.27
N GLY A 101 -2.48 9.86 9.25
CA GLY A 101 -1.11 9.97 8.74
C GLY A 101 -0.10 10.47 9.79
N GLN A 102 -0.57 11.04 10.89
CA GLN A 102 0.23 11.56 12.00
C GLN A 102 -0.11 10.87 13.34
N SER A 103 -0.81 9.74 13.29
CA SER A 103 -1.17 8.99 14.48
C SER A 103 0.06 8.36 15.15
N ASP A 104 -0.06 8.08 16.44
CA ASP A 104 1.02 7.47 17.22
C ASP A 104 1.40 6.10 16.67
N SER A 105 0.42 5.29 16.23
CA SER A 105 0.67 3.99 15.63
C SER A 105 1.49 4.10 14.33
N ASN A 106 1.19 5.08 13.47
CA ASN A 106 1.97 5.33 12.27
C ASN A 106 3.39 5.81 12.58
N TRP A 107 3.54 6.71 13.55
CA TRP A 107 4.86 7.20 13.97
C TRP A 107 5.69 6.10 14.63
N PHE A 108 5.07 5.23 15.42
CA PHE A 108 5.72 4.08 16.01
C PHE A 108 6.37 3.19 14.93
N ILE A 109 5.64 2.89 13.86
CA ILE A 109 6.14 2.08 12.75
C ILE A 109 7.22 2.81 11.95
N ARG A 110 7.03 4.08 11.62
CA ARG A 110 7.99 4.86 10.83
C ARG A 110 9.32 5.06 11.53
N THR A 111 9.31 5.20 12.85
CA THR A 111 10.51 5.40 13.66
C THR A 111 11.15 4.10 14.12
N ASN A 112 10.57 2.94 13.77
CA ASN A 112 11.18 1.65 14.01
C ASN A 112 12.59 1.61 13.40
N SER A 113 13.55 1.06 14.13
CA SER A 113 14.98 1.07 13.76
C SER A 113 15.25 0.38 12.43
N TYR A 114 14.62 -0.75 12.17
CA TYR A 114 14.83 -1.50 10.92
C TYR A 114 14.13 -0.82 9.73
N THR A 115 12.98 -0.20 9.95
CA THR A 115 12.33 0.65 8.93
C THR A 115 13.26 1.79 8.53
N LYS A 116 13.79 2.53 9.50
CA LYS A 116 14.76 3.60 9.24
C LYS A 116 16.02 3.07 8.55
N GLN A 117 16.57 1.96 9.04
CA GLN A 117 17.77 1.35 8.46
C GLN A 117 17.58 0.98 6.98
N ALA A 118 16.44 0.38 6.62
CA ALA A 118 16.14 0.06 5.23
C ALA A 118 16.18 1.30 4.33
N PHE A 119 15.54 2.39 4.76
CA PHE A 119 15.56 3.64 4.00
C PHE A 119 16.93 4.31 4.02
N SER A 120 17.69 4.22 5.10
CA SER A 120 19.08 4.70 5.14
C SER A 120 19.96 4.00 4.12
N TYR A 121 19.80 2.70 3.92
CA TYR A 121 20.49 1.97 2.87
C TYR A 121 20.07 2.40 1.45
N ILE A 122 18.78 2.65 1.23
CA ILE A 122 18.26 3.09 -0.08
C ILE A 122 18.82 4.46 -0.45
N TYR A 123 18.84 5.40 0.48
CA TYR A 123 19.23 6.79 0.22
C TYR A 123 20.69 7.11 0.56
N GLY A 124 21.41 6.19 1.20
CA GLY A 124 22.81 6.38 1.60
C GLY A 124 23.01 7.46 2.69
N THR A 125 21.97 7.73 3.49
CA THR A 125 21.98 8.74 4.56
C THR A 125 21.01 8.40 5.66
N ASP A 126 21.32 8.81 6.89
CA ASP A 126 20.39 8.71 8.03
C ASP A 126 19.52 9.97 8.21
N ASP A 127 19.80 11.03 7.44
CA ASP A 127 19.01 12.26 7.40
C ASP A 127 17.82 12.07 6.47
N LEU A 128 16.78 11.44 7.00
CA LEU A 128 15.61 10.99 6.25
C LEU A 128 14.41 11.91 6.50
N VAL A 129 13.69 12.17 5.43
CA VAL A 129 12.38 12.84 5.48
C VAL A 129 11.32 11.83 5.06
N THR A 130 10.22 11.78 5.80
CA THR A 130 9.07 10.94 5.46
C THR A 130 7.85 11.80 5.13
N SER A 131 7.10 11.37 4.12
CA SER A 131 5.80 11.96 3.81
C SER A 131 4.73 11.50 4.79
N PHE A 132 3.55 12.09 4.71
CA PHE A 132 2.37 11.58 5.39
C PHE A 132 2.05 10.18 4.86
N ALA A 133 1.89 9.23 5.78
CA ALA A 133 1.47 7.89 5.44
C ALA A 133 -0.03 7.71 5.71
N GLY A 134 -0.60 6.76 5.04
CA GLY A 134 -1.91 6.20 5.37
C GLY A 134 -1.77 4.82 6.00
N LEU A 135 -2.89 4.25 6.36
CA LEU A 135 -3.01 2.85 6.74
C LEU A 135 -4.02 2.20 5.80
N SER A 136 -3.72 0.99 5.34
CA SER A 136 -4.67 0.21 4.56
C SER A 136 -5.33 -0.81 5.46
N LEU A 137 -6.67 -0.76 5.53
CA LEU A 137 -7.50 -1.67 6.30
C LEU A 137 -8.49 -2.34 5.36
N PHE A 138 -8.40 -3.65 5.24
CA PHE A 138 -9.28 -4.45 4.42
C PHE A 138 -10.15 -5.35 5.31
N PHE A 139 -11.47 -5.27 5.13
CA PHE A 139 -12.39 -6.19 5.77
C PHE A 139 -12.65 -7.40 4.85
N CYS A 140 -12.81 -8.58 5.44
CA CYS A 140 -12.94 -9.85 4.71
C CYS A 140 -14.08 -9.91 3.68
N ASP A 141 -15.11 -9.08 3.81
CA ASP A 141 -16.25 -9.01 2.89
C ASP A 141 -16.16 -7.86 1.88
N THR A 142 -15.02 -7.19 1.78
CA THR A 142 -14.85 -6.15 0.77
C THR A 142 -14.84 -6.77 -0.62
N GLN A 143 -15.69 -6.25 -1.51
CA GLN A 143 -15.76 -6.72 -2.88
C GLN A 143 -14.37 -6.64 -3.52
N LYS A 144 -14.04 -7.64 -4.34
CA LYS A 144 -12.79 -7.69 -5.11
C LYS A 144 -12.53 -6.34 -5.75
N SER A 145 -11.47 -5.71 -5.31
CA SER A 145 -10.96 -4.51 -5.95
C SER A 145 -10.57 -4.85 -7.40
N THR A 146 -10.97 -4.06 -8.34
CA THR A 146 -10.34 -4.06 -9.66
C THR A 146 -8.91 -3.56 -9.47
N SER A 147 -7.93 -4.21 -10.09
CA SER A 147 -6.54 -3.76 -10.02
C SER A 147 -6.44 -2.28 -10.39
N TRP A 148 -5.88 -1.52 -9.49
CA TRP A 148 -5.66 -0.09 -9.65
C TRP A 148 -4.16 0.17 -9.70
N LEU A 149 -3.53 -0.30 -10.77
CA LEU A 149 -2.10 -0.07 -10.99
C LEU A 149 -1.89 1.39 -11.39
N HIS A 150 -1.03 2.07 -10.66
CA HIS A 150 -0.68 3.46 -10.87
C HIS A 150 0.77 3.72 -10.45
N GLN A 151 1.25 4.90 -10.69
CA GLN A 151 2.52 5.41 -10.18
C GLN A 151 2.27 6.71 -9.46
N ASP A 152 2.85 6.88 -8.29
CA ASP A 152 2.68 8.09 -7.48
C ASP A 152 3.69 9.17 -7.84
N GLN A 153 4.86 8.78 -8.34
CA GLN A 153 5.89 9.72 -8.74
C GLN A 153 5.68 10.20 -10.18
N ARG A 154 5.79 11.50 -10.39
CA ARG A 154 5.76 12.07 -11.74
C ARG A 154 7.03 11.71 -12.51
N PRO A 155 6.95 11.42 -13.81
CA PRO A 155 8.12 11.11 -14.63
C PRO A 155 9.16 12.21 -14.71
N SER A 156 8.73 13.46 -14.51
CA SER A 156 9.58 14.64 -14.52
C SER A 156 10.32 14.89 -13.21
N ASP A 157 10.05 14.09 -12.18
CA ASP A 157 10.71 14.27 -10.89
C ASP A 157 12.08 13.61 -10.92
N ASP A 158 13.13 14.42 -10.75
CA ASP A 158 14.53 13.96 -10.74
C ASP A 158 14.91 13.22 -9.45
N ARG A 159 14.01 13.17 -8.46
CA ARG A 159 14.28 12.54 -7.17
C ARG A 159 13.72 11.13 -7.12
N LEU A 160 14.55 10.18 -6.70
CA LEU A 160 14.08 8.84 -6.40
C LEU A 160 13.10 8.89 -5.21
N SER A 161 11.91 8.38 -5.42
CA SER A 161 10.91 8.15 -4.38
C SER A 161 10.69 6.65 -4.21
N VAL A 162 10.79 6.17 -2.99
CA VAL A 162 10.50 4.78 -2.63
C VAL A 162 9.42 4.78 -1.56
N GLN A 163 8.38 4.00 -1.79
CA GLN A 163 7.31 3.78 -0.82
C GLN A 163 7.44 2.39 -0.21
N ALA A 164 7.03 2.26 1.03
CA ALA A 164 6.96 0.97 1.70
C ALA A 164 5.57 0.70 2.27
N VAL A 165 5.19 -0.56 2.24
CA VAL A 165 4.02 -1.09 2.96
C VAL A 165 4.54 -2.05 4.02
N LEU A 166 4.21 -1.81 5.28
CA LEU A 166 4.48 -2.72 6.37
C LEU A 166 3.20 -3.47 6.77
N ASN A 167 3.21 -4.78 6.65
CA ASN A 167 2.13 -5.62 7.14
C ASN A 167 2.31 -5.83 8.66
N ILE A 168 1.39 -5.33 9.46
CA ILE A 168 1.35 -5.54 10.92
C ILE A 168 0.50 -6.76 11.32
N LEU A 169 -0.26 -7.30 10.37
CA LEU A 169 -1.01 -8.55 10.50
C LEU A 169 -0.51 -9.57 9.49
N PRO A 170 -0.60 -10.86 9.76
CA PRO A 170 -0.34 -11.89 8.78
C PRO A 170 -1.17 -11.67 7.51
N CYS A 171 -0.52 -11.81 6.35
CA CYS A 171 -1.14 -11.66 5.04
C CYS A 171 -0.87 -12.91 4.22
N ASN A 172 -1.90 -13.56 3.72
CA ASN A 172 -1.82 -14.77 2.91
C ASN A 172 -2.44 -14.55 1.52
N GLU A 173 -2.45 -15.58 0.69
CA GLU A 173 -2.91 -15.52 -0.70
C GLU A 173 -4.40 -15.17 -0.88
N PHE A 174 -5.20 -15.22 0.19
CA PHE A 174 -6.62 -14.87 0.18
C PHE A 174 -6.88 -13.46 0.72
N ASP A 175 -5.86 -12.81 1.26
CA ASP A 175 -5.95 -11.47 1.81
C ASP A 175 -5.65 -10.42 0.73
N ALA A 176 -6.03 -9.17 1.01
CA ALA A 176 -5.62 -8.04 0.20
C ALA A 176 -4.15 -7.71 0.46
N GLY A 177 -3.38 -7.53 -0.60
CA GLY A 177 -1.96 -7.28 -0.51
C GLY A 177 -1.45 -6.32 -1.58
N PHE A 178 -0.16 -6.05 -1.53
CA PHE A 178 0.53 -5.22 -2.51
C PHE A 178 0.62 -5.94 -3.87
N ILE A 179 0.34 -5.22 -4.93
CA ILE A 179 0.45 -5.71 -6.32
C ILE A 179 1.36 -4.76 -7.09
N CYS A 180 2.36 -5.31 -7.76
CA CYS A 180 3.21 -4.55 -8.67
C CYS A 180 3.48 -5.33 -9.95
N VAL A 181 3.94 -4.60 -10.96
CA VAL A 181 4.47 -5.17 -12.20
C VAL A 181 5.98 -5.10 -12.13
N PRO A 182 6.69 -6.23 -12.01
CA PRO A 182 8.14 -6.23 -11.97
C PRO A 182 8.76 -5.46 -13.14
N LYS A 183 9.82 -4.74 -12.89
CA LYS A 183 10.57 -3.94 -13.89
C LYS A 183 9.79 -2.78 -14.53
N SER A 184 8.57 -2.48 -14.09
CA SER A 184 7.77 -1.39 -14.65
C SER A 184 8.43 -0.02 -14.47
N HIS A 185 9.22 0.17 -13.43
CA HIS A 185 10.01 1.40 -13.20
C HIS A 185 11.03 1.68 -14.32
N LYS A 186 11.50 0.63 -15.04
CA LYS A 186 12.45 0.76 -16.18
C LYS A 186 11.76 1.04 -17.52
N THR A 187 10.46 0.76 -17.62
CA THR A 187 9.70 0.84 -18.87
C THR A 187 8.63 1.93 -18.84
N TYR A 188 8.65 2.76 -17.82
CA TYR A 188 7.67 3.82 -17.69
C TYR A 188 7.78 4.82 -18.84
N ILE A 189 6.68 4.98 -19.57
CA ILE A 189 6.52 6.00 -20.59
C ILE A 189 5.60 7.08 -20.00
N PRO A 190 6.06 8.34 -19.91
CA PRO A 190 5.20 9.43 -19.46
C PRO A 190 3.94 9.47 -20.31
N SER A 191 2.77 9.38 -19.68
CA SER A 191 1.54 9.67 -20.39
C SER A 191 1.40 11.19 -20.49
N ASP A 192 1.03 11.70 -21.65
CA ASP A 192 0.66 13.12 -21.84
C ASP A 192 -0.66 13.48 -21.13
N ALA A 193 -1.16 12.59 -20.30
CA ALA A 193 -2.39 12.74 -19.57
C ALA A 193 -2.25 13.86 -18.53
N LYS A 194 -3.03 14.91 -18.70
CA LYS A 194 -3.13 16.06 -17.79
C LYS A 194 -3.74 15.71 -16.41
N THR A 195 -3.94 14.43 -16.11
CA THR A 195 -4.65 13.94 -14.93
C THR A 195 -3.84 12.86 -14.25
N ASP A 196 -2.77 13.27 -13.58
CA ASP A 196 -1.94 12.35 -12.79
C ASP A 196 -2.44 12.17 -11.35
N TRP A 197 -3.65 12.65 -11.05
CA TRP A 197 -4.26 12.56 -9.73
C TRP A 197 -5.72 12.13 -9.86
N MET A 198 -6.00 10.89 -9.59
CA MET A 198 -7.33 10.41 -9.20
C MET A 198 -7.24 9.66 -7.89
#